data_8fe63914839786b485611363e1f2a84c
#
_entry.id   8fe63914839786b485611363e1f2a84c
#
_cell.length_a   1.000
_cell.length_b   1.000
_cell.length_c   1.000
_cell.angle_alpha   90.00
_cell.angle_beta   90.00
_cell.angle_gamma   90.00
#
_symmetry.space_group_name_H-M   'P 1'
#
loop_
_entity.id
_entity.type
_entity.pdbx_description
1 polymer ?
#
loop_
_entity_poly.entity_id
_entity_poly.type
_entity_poly.pdbx_seq_one_letter_code
_entity_poly.pdbx_strand_id
1 'polypeptide(L)'
;MSDPAQSGATVAGGGRATRKPQRRESFAGRGAFLIAAIGSAVGLGNIWRFPYVAYSNGGGAFIVPYLVALLTAGIPLLFLDYAVGHKFRGSPPMALRRLHRRMEAIGWWQTLICWVIVIYYAVIIAWAIRYVGFSVTKTWGHDPEGFLTGSFLHVASNVDVEFHFVSGVFWPLLLLWLFVLAIMATGVEKGITRASWIFMPLLAVMFITLVIVALTLDGASVGLNALFTPSWGALGNYQVWMAAYGQIFFSLSVGFGIMVTYASYLKPKSDLTGSGLSLIHISDGAREA
;
A
#
# COMPACT_ATOMS: atom_id res chain seq x y z
N MET A 1 -53.09 -46.09 51.86
CA MET A 1 -53.89 -44.92 51.71
C MET A 1 -53.00 -43.87 51.08
N SER A 2 -53.36 -43.52 49.84
CA SER A 2 -53.09 -42.27 49.14
C SER A 2 -51.63 -41.82 48.86
N ASP A 3 -51.19 -42.20 47.71
CA ASP A 3 -50.07 -41.61 46.95
C ASP A 3 -50.44 -40.19 46.39
N PRO A 4 -49.60 -39.18 46.42
CA PRO A 4 -49.80 -38.02 45.58
C PRO A 4 -48.71 -37.90 44.50
N ALA A 5 -49.19 -37.85 43.33
CA ALA A 5 -48.75 -37.48 42.05
C ALA A 5 -47.38 -36.64 41.95
N GLN A 6 -46.46 -37.21 41.21
CA GLN A 6 -45.32 -36.53 40.68
C GLN A 6 -45.75 -35.72 39.44
N SER A 7 -45.73 -34.37 39.58
CA SER A 7 -45.87 -33.42 38.48
C SER A 7 -44.51 -33.30 37.74
N GLY A 8 -44.43 -33.90 36.55
CA GLY A 8 -43.27 -33.76 35.66
C GLY A 8 -43.22 -32.38 35.03
N ALA A 9 -42.28 -31.54 35.42
CA ALA A 9 -41.93 -30.31 34.72
C ALA A 9 -40.96 -30.66 33.57
N THR A 10 -41.46 -30.65 32.36
CA THR A 10 -40.68 -30.77 31.13
C THR A 10 -39.85 -29.49 30.96
N VAL A 11 -38.57 -29.56 31.29
CA VAL A 11 -37.60 -28.48 30.97
C VAL A 11 -37.39 -28.53 29.47
N ALA A 12 -37.99 -27.56 28.76
CA ALA A 12 -37.71 -27.31 27.36
C ALA A 12 -36.23 -26.95 27.17
N GLY A 13 -35.45 -27.91 26.69
CA GLY A 13 -34.06 -27.72 26.30
C GLY A 13 -33.98 -26.73 25.15
N GLY A 14 -33.68 -25.47 25.47
CA GLY A 14 -33.32 -24.44 24.50
C GLY A 14 -32.11 -24.88 23.67
N GLY A 15 -32.35 -25.39 22.48
CA GLY A 15 -31.31 -25.75 21.53
C GLY A 15 -30.44 -24.52 21.25
N ARG A 16 -29.25 -24.51 21.84
CA ARG A 16 -28.20 -23.54 21.50
C ARG A 16 -27.85 -23.81 20.04
N ALA A 17 -28.43 -23.01 19.12
CA ALA A 17 -28.06 -23.02 17.72
C ALA A 17 -26.54 -22.92 17.62
N THR A 18 -25.87 -24.01 17.32
CA THR A 18 -24.44 -24.03 17.05
C THR A 18 -24.23 -23.21 15.80
N ARG A 19 -23.84 -21.92 15.97
CA ARG A 19 -23.39 -21.05 14.90
C ARG A 19 -22.28 -21.79 14.17
N LYS A 20 -22.55 -22.25 12.95
CA LYS A 20 -21.50 -22.82 12.08
C LYS A 20 -20.30 -21.87 12.10
N PRO A 21 -19.09 -22.37 12.35
CA PRO A 21 -17.90 -21.52 12.36
C PRO A 21 -17.84 -20.78 11.03
N GLN A 22 -17.94 -19.47 11.08
CA GLN A 22 -17.91 -18.61 9.91
C GLN A 22 -16.55 -18.82 9.23
N ARG A 23 -16.57 -19.41 8.03
CA ARG A 23 -15.36 -19.76 7.28
C ARG A 23 -14.63 -18.45 6.97
N ARG A 24 -13.47 -18.25 7.59
CA ARG A 24 -12.67 -17.04 7.38
C ARG A 24 -12.29 -16.93 5.91
N GLU A 25 -12.43 -15.75 5.34
CA GLU A 25 -11.98 -15.47 3.99
C GLU A 25 -10.50 -15.79 3.84
N SER A 26 -10.10 -16.26 2.67
CA SER A 26 -8.71 -16.54 2.32
C SER A 26 -8.49 -16.29 0.84
N PHE A 27 -7.28 -15.92 0.45
CA PHE A 27 -6.93 -15.86 -0.97
C PHE A 27 -7.14 -17.22 -1.65
N ALA A 28 -7.64 -17.20 -2.89
CA ALA A 28 -7.89 -18.43 -3.67
C ALA A 28 -6.62 -19.27 -3.85
N GLY A 29 -5.47 -18.62 -4.00
CA GLY A 29 -4.17 -19.27 -4.15
C GLY A 29 -3.00 -18.30 -4.04
N ARG A 30 -1.78 -18.80 -4.28
CA ARG A 30 -0.54 -18.02 -4.24
C ARG A 30 -0.57 -16.84 -5.22
N GLY A 31 -1.06 -17.05 -6.47
CA GLY A 31 -1.17 -15.97 -7.46
C GLY A 31 -2.07 -14.83 -7.03
N ALA A 32 -3.22 -15.13 -6.42
CA ALA A 32 -4.13 -14.12 -5.89
C ALA A 32 -3.50 -13.28 -4.77
N PHE A 33 -2.73 -13.93 -3.89
CA PHE A 33 -1.98 -13.25 -2.85
C PHE A 33 -0.87 -12.37 -3.44
N LEU A 34 -0.07 -12.92 -4.38
CA LEU A 34 1.03 -12.19 -4.98
C LEU A 34 0.55 -10.94 -5.73
N ILE A 35 -0.49 -11.05 -6.56
CA ILE A 35 -1.00 -9.90 -7.30
C ILE A 35 -1.56 -8.81 -6.36
N ALA A 36 -2.18 -9.20 -5.25
CA ALA A 36 -2.65 -8.24 -4.25
C ALA A 36 -1.48 -7.61 -3.48
N ALA A 37 -0.45 -8.39 -3.12
CA ALA A 37 0.74 -7.90 -2.43
C ALA A 37 1.57 -6.97 -3.33
N ILE A 38 1.74 -7.32 -4.62
CA ILE A 38 2.37 -6.46 -5.63
C ILE A 38 1.56 -5.17 -5.78
N GLY A 39 0.23 -5.27 -5.88
CA GLY A 39 -0.65 -4.11 -5.98
C GLY A 39 -0.59 -3.17 -4.77
N SER A 40 -0.27 -3.70 -3.59
CA SER A 40 0.00 -2.90 -2.40
C SER A 40 1.40 -2.28 -2.41
N ALA A 41 2.38 -2.99 -2.95
CA ALA A 41 3.78 -2.54 -2.98
C ALA A 41 4.06 -1.57 -4.13
N VAL A 42 3.53 -1.86 -5.33
CA VAL A 42 3.73 -1.02 -6.53
C VAL A 42 2.65 0.05 -6.61
N GLY A 43 2.98 1.27 -6.22
CA GLY A 43 2.08 2.41 -6.21
C GLY A 43 2.75 3.69 -6.69
N LEU A 44 2.07 4.81 -6.50
CA LEU A 44 2.57 6.15 -6.84
C LEU A 44 3.96 6.42 -6.26
N GLY A 45 4.26 5.93 -5.06
CA GLY A 45 5.55 6.08 -4.41
C GLY A 45 6.71 5.44 -5.16
N ASN A 46 6.46 4.44 -5.98
CA ASN A 46 7.50 3.78 -6.77
C ASN A 46 7.65 4.42 -8.15
N ILE A 47 6.55 4.90 -8.72
CA ILE A 47 6.54 5.42 -10.10
C ILE A 47 7.05 6.86 -10.16
N TRP A 48 6.60 7.73 -9.26
CA TRP A 48 6.95 9.15 -9.31
C TRP A 48 7.92 9.59 -8.20
N ARG A 49 7.74 9.04 -6.98
CA ARG A 49 8.56 9.47 -5.84
C ARG A 49 9.97 8.89 -5.89
N PHE A 50 10.13 7.62 -6.26
CA PHE A 50 11.45 6.98 -6.29
C PHE A 50 12.43 7.67 -7.23
N PRO A 51 12.11 7.99 -8.51
CA PRO A 51 13.03 8.71 -9.39
C PRO A 51 13.43 10.07 -8.83
N TYR A 52 12.49 10.80 -8.24
CA TYR A 52 12.77 12.08 -7.60
C TYR A 52 13.71 11.92 -6.39
N VAL A 53 13.44 10.96 -5.52
CA VAL A 53 14.27 10.68 -4.34
C VAL A 53 15.68 10.25 -4.76
N ALA A 54 15.81 9.38 -5.76
CA ALA A 54 17.09 8.94 -6.29
C ALA A 54 17.88 10.12 -6.85
N TYR A 55 17.26 10.94 -7.71
CA TYR A 55 17.86 12.14 -8.29
C TYR A 55 18.34 13.12 -7.19
N SER A 56 17.49 13.43 -6.22
CA SER A 56 17.78 14.40 -5.16
C SER A 56 18.83 13.90 -4.14
N ASN A 57 19.11 12.59 -4.11
CA ASN A 57 20.01 11.97 -3.14
C ASN A 57 21.25 11.34 -3.78
N GLY A 58 21.73 11.91 -4.90
CA GLY A 58 22.98 11.51 -5.50
C GLY A 58 22.86 10.65 -6.76
N GLY A 59 21.69 10.63 -7.39
CA GLY A 59 21.46 9.93 -8.66
C GLY A 59 21.78 8.44 -8.57
N GLY A 60 22.60 7.93 -9.48
CA GLY A 60 22.98 6.52 -9.50
C GLY A 60 23.68 6.02 -8.23
N ALA A 61 24.33 6.89 -7.45
CA ALA A 61 24.95 6.50 -6.19
C ALA A 61 23.90 6.10 -5.13
N PHE A 62 22.67 6.59 -5.23
CA PHE A 62 21.58 6.26 -4.32
C PHE A 62 21.21 4.77 -4.31
N ILE A 63 21.53 4.04 -5.39
CA ILE A 63 21.28 2.61 -5.47
C ILE A 63 22.01 1.84 -4.35
N VAL A 64 23.19 2.29 -3.95
CA VAL A 64 23.97 1.64 -2.89
C VAL A 64 23.24 1.64 -1.54
N PRO A 65 22.90 2.80 -0.93
CA PRO A 65 22.14 2.81 0.32
C PRO A 65 20.76 2.17 0.16
N TYR A 66 20.14 2.24 -1.03
CA TYR A 66 18.87 1.57 -1.31
C TYR A 66 19.01 0.04 -1.20
N LEU A 67 19.99 -0.58 -1.84
CA LEU A 67 20.23 -2.01 -1.75
C LEU A 67 20.62 -2.45 -0.32
N VAL A 68 21.42 -1.65 0.38
CA VAL A 68 21.73 -1.92 1.79
C VAL A 68 20.45 -1.88 2.64
N ALA A 69 19.61 -0.88 2.46
CA ALA A 69 18.32 -0.79 3.17
C ALA A 69 17.38 -1.95 2.82
N LEU A 70 17.36 -2.38 1.55
CA LEU A 70 16.60 -3.55 1.12
C LEU A 70 17.05 -4.82 1.84
N LEU A 71 18.35 -5.09 1.87
CA LEU A 71 18.92 -6.31 2.44
C LEU A 71 18.84 -6.33 3.97
N THR A 72 19.06 -5.18 4.62
CA THR A 72 19.18 -5.09 6.09
C THR A 72 17.84 -4.87 6.80
N ALA A 73 16.90 -4.18 6.16
CA ALA A 73 15.59 -3.86 6.73
C ALA A 73 14.43 -4.41 5.90
N GLY A 74 14.40 -4.14 4.61
CA GLY A 74 13.27 -4.47 3.75
C GLY A 74 12.92 -5.94 3.75
N ILE A 75 13.86 -6.79 3.37
CA ILE A 75 13.68 -8.23 3.30
C ILE A 75 13.39 -8.85 4.68
N PRO A 76 14.18 -8.59 5.74
CA PRO A 76 13.90 -9.14 7.05
C PRO A 76 12.53 -8.75 7.61
N LEU A 77 12.13 -7.50 7.46
CA LEU A 77 10.83 -7.03 7.93
C LEU A 77 9.67 -7.61 7.12
N LEU A 78 9.82 -7.77 5.81
CA LEU A 78 8.80 -8.42 4.97
C LEU A 78 8.53 -9.86 5.42
N PHE A 79 9.60 -10.62 5.65
CA PHE A 79 9.46 -11.99 6.15
C PHE A 79 8.91 -12.05 7.57
N LEU A 80 9.27 -11.10 8.42
CA LEU A 80 8.71 -10.97 9.76
C LEU A 80 7.19 -10.70 9.70
N ASP A 81 6.77 -9.74 8.90
CA ASP A 81 5.36 -9.39 8.69
C ASP A 81 4.57 -10.60 8.17
N TYR A 82 5.12 -11.34 7.20
CA TYR A 82 4.51 -12.57 6.69
C TYR A 82 4.42 -13.66 7.74
N ALA A 83 5.48 -13.92 8.49
CA ALA A 83 5.50 -14.94 9.52
C ALA A 83 4.49 -14.64 10.64
N VAL A 84 4.46 -13.39 11.11
CA VAL A 84 3.53 -12.94 12.15
C VAL A 84 2.07 -13.02 11.65
N GLY A 85 1.80 -12.47 10.47
CA GLY A 85 0.45 -12.47 9.89
C GLY A 85 -0.08 -13.88 9.64
N HIS A 86 0.73 -14.74 9.05
CA HIS A 86 0.36 -16.11 8.74
C HIS A 86 0.17 -16.98 9.98
N LYS A 87 1.09 -16.89 10.97
CA LYS A 87 1.04 -17.67 12.21
C LYS A 87 -0.14 -17.28 13.08
N PHE A 88 -0.33 -15.99 13.32
CA PHE A 88 -1.30 -15.52 14.30
C PHE A 88 -2.66 -15.14 13.72
N ARG A 89 -2.78 -14.98 12.41
CA ARG A 89 -4.03 -14.79 11.67
C ARG A 89 -4.97 -13.76 12.29
N GLY A 90 -4.50 -12.54 12.45
CA GLY A 90 -5.26 -11.45 13.05
C GLY A 90 -4.94 -10.10 12.40
N SER A 91 -5.60 -9.04 12.88
CA SER A 91 -5.15 -7.68 12.64
C SER A 91 -3.77 -7.45 13.27
N PRO A 92 -2.98 -6.45 12.83
CA PRO A 92 -1.65 -6.20 13.37
C PRO A 92 -1.61 -6.12 14.90
N PRO A 93 -2.51 -5.37 15.61
CA PRO A 93 -2.52 -5.35 17.06
C PRO A 93 -2.73 -6.73 17.68
N MET A 94 -3.69 -7.49 17.14
CA MET A 94 -4.00 -8.82 17.67
C MET A 94 -2.90 -9.84 17.39
N ALA A 95 -2.29 -9.81 16.20
CA ALA A 95 -1.21 -10.71 15.83
C ALA A 95 0.03 -10.47 16.69
N LEU A 96 0.43 -9.21 16.86
CA LEU A 96 1.56 -8.84 17.69
C LEU A 96 1.32 -9.07 19.19
N ARG A 97 0.10 -8.86 19.69
CA ARG A 97 -0.28 -9.23 21.05
C ARG A 97 -0.14 -10.73 21.33
N ARG A 98 -0.48 -11.57 20.35
CA ARG A 98 -0.31 -13.05 20.46
C ARG A 98 1.16 -13.45 20.45
N LEU A 99 2.05 -12.65 19.85
CA LEU A 99 3.48 -12.84 19.93
C LEU A 99 3.99 -12.46 21.33
N HIS A 100 3.67 -11.24 21.80
CA HIS A 100 3.97 -10.77 23.16
C HIS A 100 3.03 -9.61 23.54
N ARG A 101 2.50 -9.62 24.79
CA ARG A 101 1.49 -8.65 25.24
C ARG A 101 1.89 -7.17 25.04
N ARG A 102 3.16 -6.83 25.26
CA ARG A 102 3.65 -5.44 25.08
C ARG A 102 3.73 -5.02 23.61
N MET A 103 3.83 -5.96 22.69
CA MET A 103 3.91 -5.66 21.25
C MET A 103 2.56 -5.26 20.65
N GLU A 104 1.47 -5.36 21.40
CA GLU A 104 0.17 -4.85 20.97
C GLU A 104 0.23 -3.35 20.64
N ALA A 105 1.00 -2.56 21.41
CA ALA A 105 1.20 -1.14 21.16
C ALA A 105 1.84 -0.85 19.79
N ILE A 106 2.80 -1.68 19.37
CA ILE A 106 3.42 -1.57 18.04
C ILE A 106 2.39 -1.86 16.96
N GLY A 107 1.50 -2.83 17.16
CA GLY A 107 0.42 -3.13 16.22
C GLY A 107 -0.58 -1.97 16.08
N TRP A 108 -0.91 -1.30 17.15
CA TRP A 108 -1.73 -0.08 17.13
C TRP A 108 -1.01 1.07 16.43
N TRP A 109 0.29 1.22 16.66
CA TRP A 109 1.13 2.19 15.96
C TRP A 109 1.14 1.95 14.43
N GLN A 110 1.33 0.70 14.00
CA GLN A 110 1.24 0.33 12.58
C GLN A 110 -0.14 0.67 11.98
N THR A 111 -1.21 0.39 12.73
CA THR A 111 -2.57 0.72 12.29
C THR A 111 -2.78 2.22 12.17
N LEU A 112 -2.26 3.01 13.11
CA LEU A 112 -2.32 4.46 13.06
C LEU A 112 -1.57 5.03 11.85
N ILE A 113 -0.35 4.54 11.58
CA ILE A 113 0.42 4.94 10.39
C ILE A 113 -0.39 4.65 9.12
N CYS A 114 -0.95 3.44 9.00
CA CYS A 114 -1.77 3.07 7.85
C CYS A 114 -2.98 4.00 7.69
N TRP A 115 -3.65 4.34 8.78
CA TRP A 115 -4.79 5.25 8.78
C TRP A 115 -4.42 6.65 8.29
N VAL A 116 -3.32 7.22 8.78
CA VAL A 116 -2.82 8.52 8.32
C VAL A 116 -2.47 8.48 6.83
N ILE A 117 -1.78 7.42 6.38
CA ILE A 117 -1.44 7.25 4.96
C ILE A 117 -2.70 7.23 4.10
N VAL A 118 -3.72 6.46 4.47
CA VAL A 118 -4.96 6.33 3.70
C VAL A 118 -5.65 7.70 3.52
N ILE A 119 -5.65 8.55 4.56
CA ILE A 119 -6.28 9.87 4.50
C ILE A 119 -5.60 10.75 3.42
N TYR A 120 -4.29 10.99 3.55
CA TYR A 120 -3.62 11.89 2.60
C TYR A 120 -3.48 11.27 1.21
N TYR A 121 -3.30 9.96 1.13
CA TYR A 121 -3.12 9.27 -0.15
C TYR A 121 -4.41 9.29 -1.00
N ALA A 122 -5.57 9.19 -0.36
CA ALA A 122 -6.86 9.35 -1.04
C ALA A 122 -6.99 10.74 -1.69
N VAL A 123 -6.51 11.79 -1.03
CA VAL A 123 -6.50 13.15 -1.58
C VAL A 123 -5.58 13.22 -2.81
N ILE A 124 -4.38 12.63 -2.75
CA ILE A 124 -3.45 12.61 -3.89
C ILE A 124 -4.07 11.87 -5.09
N ILE A 125 -4.77 10.75 -4.85
CA ILE A 125 -5.48 10.03 -5.93
C ILE A 125 -6.60 10.90 -6.52
N ALA A 126 -7.33 11.64 -5.69
CA ALA A 126 -8.36 12.57 -6.17
C ALA A 126 -7.77 13.67 -7.08
N TRP A 127 -6.57 14.18 -6.75
CA TRP A 127 -5.85 15.09 -7.64
C TRP A 127 -5.47 14.41 -8.96
N ALA A 128 -4.93 13.20 -8.91
CA ALA A 128 -4.57 12.45 -10.11
C ALA A 128 -5.79 12.22 -11.03
N ILE A 129 -6.96 11.90 -10.48
CA ILE A 129 -8.21 11.77 -11.25
C ILE A 129 -8.54 13.07 -11.98
N ARG A 130 -8.40 14.23 -11.32
CA ARG A 130 -8.62 15.53 -11.97
C ARG A 130 -7.60 15.83 -13.04
N TYR A 131 -6.33 15.48 -12.80
CA TYR A 131 -5.26 15.70 -13.76
C TYR A 131 -5.44 14.87 -15.04
N VAL A 132 -6.08 13.71 -14.99
CA VAL A 132 -6.48 12.98 -16.21
C VAL A 132 -7.38 13.85 -17.09
N GLY A 133 -8.35 14.56 -16.51
CA GLY A 133 -9.17 15.51 -17.27
C GLY A 133 -8.38 16.71 -17.79
N PHE A 134 -7.54 17.32 -16.97
CA PHE A 134 -6.73 18.47 -17.34
C PHE A 134 -5.69 18.14 -18.43
N SER A 135 -5.22 16.88 -18.51
CA SER A 135 -4.24 16.45 -19.50
C SER A 135 -4.78 16.49 -20.94
N VAL A 136 -6.09 16.33 -21.13
CA VAL A 136 -6.72 16.36 -22.45
C VAL A 136 -6.60 17.75 -23.09
N THR A 137 -6.76 18.80 -22.28
CA THR A 137 -6.75 20.21 -22.74
C THR A 137 -5.47 20.94 -22.38
N LYS A 138 -4.52 20.27 -21.66
CA LYS A 138 -3.30 20.90 -21.11
C LYS A 138 -3.63 22.18 -20.32
N THR A 139 -4.61 22.11 -19.45
CA THR A 139 -5.18 23.28 -18.72
C THR A 139 -4.13 24.00 -17.85
N TRP A 140 -3.05 23.34 -17.46
CA TRP A 140 -1.94 23.96 -16.71
C TRP A 140 -1.08 24.94 -17.52
N GLY A 141 -1.25 25.03 -18.86
CA GLY A 141 -0.52 25.96 -19.72
C GLY A 141 1.00 25.80 -19.64
N HIS A 142 1.69 26.92 -19.45
CA HIS A 142 3.16 26.97 -19.35
C HIS A 142 3.69 26.96 -17.91
N ASP A 143 2.82 27.08 -16.90
CA ASP A 143 3.17 27.07 -15.48
C ASP A 143 2.36 25.99 -14.72
N PRO A 144 2.83 24.73 -14.75
CA PRO A 144 2.15 23.64 -14.03
C PRO A 144 2.16 23.80 -12.51
N GLU A 145 3.21 24.41 -11.93
CA GLU A 145 3.32 24.61 -10.49
C GLU A 145 2.35 25.67 -9.99
N GLY A 146 2.31 26.83 -10.65
CA GLY A 146 1.35 27.90 -10.34
C GLY A 146 -0.09 27.47 -10.58
N PHE A 147 -0.35 26.64 -11.59
CA PHE A 147 -1.66 26.03 -11.79
C PHE A 147 -2.04 25.09 -10.64
N LEU A 148 -1.14 24.18 -10.22
CA LEU A 148 -1.40 23.23 -9.15
C LEU A 148 -1.68 23.95 -7.82
N THR A 149 -0.78 24.84 -7.42
CA THR A 149 -0.83 25.49 -6.10
C THR A 149 -1.85 26.62 -6.02
N GLY A 150 -1.89 27.47 -7.05
CA GLY A 150 -2.76 28.66 -7.08
C GLY A 150 -4.17 28.37 -7.57
N SER A 151 -4.30 27.83 -8.80
CA SER A 151 -5.60 27.71 -9.45
C SER A 151 -6.40 26.46 -9.07
N PHE A 152 -5.72 25.36 -8.77
CA PHE A 152 -6.40 24.09 -8.47
C PHE A 152 -6.54 23.81 -6.98
N LEU A 153 -5.45 23.92 -6.20
CA LEU A 153 -5.47 23.60 -4.77
C LEU A 153 -5.79 24.82 -3.90
N HIS A 154 -5.64 26.02 -4.41
CA HIS A 154 -5.78 27.28 -3.66
C HIS A 154 -4.96 27.23 -2.36
N VAL A 155 -3.67 26.85 -2.47
CA VAL A 155 -2.79 26.74 -1.31
C VAL A 155 -2.65 28.10 -0.65
N ALA A 156 -3.11 28.23 0.61
CA ALA A 156 -2.99 29.46 1.36
C ALA A 156 -1.51 29.77 1.67
N SER A 157 -1.16 31.05 1.66
CA SER A 157 0.19 31.52 2.04
C SER A 157 0.45 31.40 3.54
N ASN A 158 -0.58 31.30 4.35
CA ASN A 158 -0.53 31.16 5.81
C ASN A 158 -1.03 29.79 6.25
N VAL A 159 -0.47 29.28 7.35
CA VAL A 159 -0.89 27.99 7.95
C VAL A 159 -2.12 28.24 8.85
N ASP A 160 -3.23 28.62 8.24
CA ASP A 160 -4.51 28.74 8.92
C ASP A 160 -5.37 27.51 8.64
N VAL A 161 -6.07 27.02 9.65
CA VAL A 161 -7.01 25.90 9.49
C VAL A 161 -8.34 26.46 9.04
N GLU A 162 -8.52 26.56 7.74
CA GLU A 162 -9.79 26.96 7.15
C GLU A 162 -10.58 25.72 6.71
N PHE A 163 -11.87 25.67 7.08
CA PHE A 163 -12.81 24.65 6.59
C PHE A 163 -13.35 25.06 5.21
N HIS A 164 -12.46 25.23 4.24
CA HIS A 164 -12.85 25.56 2.88
C HIS A 164 -12.75 24.32 1.98
N PHE A 165 -13.88 23.87 1.45
CA PHE A 165 -13.92 22.72 0.55
C PHE A 165 -13.60 23.13 -0.88
N VAL A 166 -12.44 22.72 -1.38
CA VAL A 166 -12.12 22.85 -2.80
C VAL A 166 -12.95 21.83 -3.58
N SER A 167 -14.01 22.30 -4.26
CA SER A 167 -14.96 21.43 -4.96
C SER A 167 -14.28 20.54 -6.01
N GLY A 168 -13.21 21.06 -6.64
CA GLY A 168 -12.38 20.32 -7.60
C GLY A 168 -11.70 19.08 -7.01
N VAL A 169 -11.47 19.03 -5.70
CA VAL A 169 -10.89 17.91 -4.97
C VAL A 169 -11.97 17.09 -4.27
N PHE A 170 -12.96 17.74 -3.69
CA PHE A 170 -13.99 17.09 -2.88
C PHE A 170 -14.79 16.02 -3.64
N TRP A 171 -15.32 16.36 -4.83
CA TRP A 171 -16.14 15.42 -5.60
C TRP A 171 -15.36 14.18 -6.08
N PRO A 172 -14.16 14.31 -6.66
CA PRO A 172 -13.33 13.14 -6.99
C PRO A 172 -12.99 12.29 -5.76
N LEU A 173 -12.72 12.93 -4.62
CA LEU A 173 -12.42 12.24 -3.37
C LEU A 173 -13.64 11.44 -2.87
N LEU A 174 -14.82 12.03 -2.91
CA LEU A 174 -16.08 11.35 -2.54
C LEU A 174 -16.33 10.14 -3.44
N LEU A 175 -16.20 10.31 -4.76
CA LEU A 175 -16.36 9.21 -5.72
C LEU A 175 -15.32 8.10 -5.50
N LEU A 176 -14.08 8.48 -5.23
CA LEU A 176 -13.03 7.53 -4.88
C LEU A 176 -13.39 6.71 -3.64
N TRP A 177 -13.85 7.36 -2.56
CA TRP A 177 -14.25 6.66 -1.35
C TRP A 177 -15.44 5.73 -1.57
N LEU A 178 -16.45 6.15 -2.32
CA LEU A 178 -17.57 5.28 -2.68
C LEU A 178 -17.10 4.06 -3.48
N PHE A 179 -16.19 4.24 -4.42
CA PHE A 179 -15.60 3.16 -5.20
C PHE A 179 -14.78 2.19 -4.34
N VAL A 180 -13.92 2.71 -3.46
CA VAL A 180 -13.13 1.88 -2.53
C VAL A 180 -14.03 1.09 -1.59
N LEU A 181 -15.04 1.73 -1.00
CA LEU A 181 -15.99 1.06 -0.12
C LEU A 181 -16.79 -0.02 -0.85
N ALA A 182 -17.19 0.23 -2.10
CA ALA A 182 -17.87 -0.78 -2.93
C ALA A 182 -16.97 -2.00 -3.17
N ILE A 183 -15.68 -1.81 -3.50
CA ILE A 183 -14.71 -2.92 -3.64
C ILE A 183 -14.56 -3.67 -2.31
N MET A 184 -14.36 -2.95 -1.21
CA MET A 184 -14.17 -3.56 0.11
C MET A 184 -15.40 -4.35 0.58
N ALA A 185 -16.61 -3.89 0.27
CA ALA A 185 -17.85 -4.59 0.60
C ALA A 185 -18.00 -5.96 -0.08
N THR A 186 -17.27 -6.22 -1.18
CA THR A 186 -17.27 -7.52 -1.86
C THR A 186 -16.29 -8.53 -1.26
N GLY A 187 -15.49 -8.12 -0.27
CA GLY A 187 -14.53 -8.97 0.43
C GLY A 187 -13.15 -9.05 -0.24
N VAL A 188 -12.24 -9.81 0.40
CA VAL A 188 -10.83 -9.89 -0.01
C VAL A 188 -10.66 -10.55 -1.37
N GLU A 189 -11.29 -11.71 -1.59
CA GLU A 189 -11.11 -12.49 -2.81
C GLU A 189 -11.81 -11.84 -4.01
N LYS A 190 -13.07 -11.47 -3.85
CA LYS A 190 -13.87 -10.89 -4.96
C LYS A 190 -13.58 -9.42 -5.19
N GLY A 191 -13.22 -8.68 -4.16
CA GLY A 191 -12.92 -7.26 -4.23
C GLY A 191 -11.46 -6.99 -4.53
N ILE A 192 -10.59 -7.11 -3.54
CA ILE A 192 -9.18 -6.71 -3.63
C ILE A 192 -8.46 -7.51 -4.72
N THR A 193 -8.58 -8.85 -4.73
CA THR A 193 -7.90 -9.69 -5.71
C THR A 193 -8.35 -9.37 -7.13
N ARG A 194 -9.67 -9.24 -7.36
CA ARG A 194 -10.18 -8.95 -8.71
C ARG A 194 -9.78 -7.56 -9.19
N ALA A 195 -9.82 -6.56 -8.30
CA ALA A 195 -9.34 -5.21 -8.61
C ALA A 195 -7.84 -5.25 -8.98
N SER A 196 -7.02 -5.96 -8.20
CA SER A 196 -5.59 -6.10 -8.50
C SER A 196 -5.32 -6.79 -9.84
N TRP A 197 -6.08 -7.82 -10.20
CA TRP A 197 -5.95 -8.49 -11.50
C TRP A 197 -6.25 -7.58 -12.69
N ILE A 198 -7.06 -6.55 -12.52
CA ILE A 198 -7.39 -5.56 -13.58
C ILE A 198 -6.36 -4.44 -13.58
N PHE A 199 -6.15 -3.81 -12.41
CA PHE A 199 -5.36 -2.58 -12.32
C PHE A 199 -3.85 -2.81 -12.43
N MET A 200 -3.32 -3.98 -11.98
CA MET A 200 -1.87 -4.22 -12.07
C MET A 200 -1.37 -4.40 -13.50
N PRO A 201 -1.98 -5.23 -14.36
CA PRO A 201 -1.57 -5.29 -15.77
C PRO A 201 -1.78 -3.95 -16.49
N LEU A 202 -2.88 -3.25 -16.20
CA LEU A 202 -3.13 -1.92 -16.78
C LEU A 202 -2.02 -0.94 -16.40
N LEU A 203 -1.63 -0.90 -15.13
CA LEU A 203 -0.54 -0.07 -14.63
C LEU A 203 0.79 -0.41 -15.34
N ALA A 204 1.11 -1.72 -15.47
CA ALA A 204 2.32 -2.17 -16.14
C ALA A 204 2.36 -1.71 -17.61
N VAL A 205 1.26 -1.87 -18.34
CA VAL A 205 1.16 -1.42 -19.74
C VAL A 205 1.32 0.08 -19.85
N MET A 206 0.62 0.85 -19.00
CA MET A 206 0.73 2.31 -19.00
C MET A 206 2.14 2.78 -18.65
N PHE A 207 2.78 2.14 -17.67
CA PHE A 207 4.15 2.47 -17.26
C PHE A 207 5.17 2.19 -18.37
N ILE A 208 5.10 1.00 -19.00
CA ILE A 208 5.97 0.65 -20.15
C ILE A 208 5.76 1.65 -21.29
N THR A 209 4.51 1.99 -21.59
CA THR A 209 4.22 3.00 -22.63
C THR A 209 4.85 4.34 -22.29
N LEU A 210 4.73 4.78 -21.03
CA LEU A 210 5.34 6.03 -20.57
C LEU A 210 6.86 6.02 -20.71
N VAL A 211 7.52 4.90 -20.34
CA VAL A 211 8.96 4.72 -20.49
C VAL A 211 9.37 4.80 -21.95
N ILE A 212 8.67 4.09 -22.85
CA ILE A 212 8.96 4.13 -24.28
C ILE A 212 8.83 5.57 -24.80
N VAL A 213 7.74 6.25 -24.50
CA VAL A 213 7.54 7.65 -24.91
C VAL A 213 8.65 8.55 -24.34
N ALA A 214 8.99 8.41 -23.07
CA ALA A 214 10.05 9.22 -22.44
C ALA A 214 11.41 9.03 -23.12
N LEU A 215 11.74 7.82 -23.55
CA LEU A 215 12.98 7.51 -24.26
C LEU A 215 13.03 8.06 -25.71
N THR A 216 11.88 8.36 -26.32
CA THR A 216 11.79 8.95 -27.65
C THR A 216 11.79 10.48 -27.66
N LEU A 217 11.73 11.13 -26.49
CA LEU A 217 11.73 12.58 -26.39
C LEU A 217 13.13 13.18 -26.62
N ASP A 218 13.17 14.37 -27.20
CA ASP A 218 14.39 15.16 -27.30
C ASP A 218 14.95 15.44 -25.89
N GLY A 219 16.23 15.14 -25.69
CA GLY A 219 16.87 15.29 -24.39
C GLY A 219 16.70 14.10 -23.42
N ALA A 220 16.16 12.97 -23.86
CA ALA A 220 16.04 11.75 -23.04
C ALA A 220 17.38 11.34 -22.41
N SER A 221 18.50 11.47 -23.14
CA SER A 221 19.85 11.20 -22.64
C SER A 221 20.26 12.11 -21.49
N VAL A 222 19.82 13.37 -21.48
CA VAL A 222 20.08 14.32 -20.38
C VAL A 222 19.35 13.89 -19.13
N GLY A 223 18.08 13.48 -19.26
CA GLY A 223 17.28 12.96 -18.16
C GLY A 223 17.86 11.65 -17.57
N LEU A 224 18.26 10.71 -18.44
CA LEU A 224 18.91 9.48 -18.01
C LEU A 224 20.24 9.75 -17.31
N ASN A 225 21.08 10.64 -17.85
CA ASN A 225 22.33 11.03 -17.19
C ASN A 225 22.07 11.67 -15.82
N ALA A 226 21.09 12.57 -15.72
CA ALA A 226 20.72 13.18 -14.44
C ALA A 226 20.29 12.15 -13.39
N LEU A 227 19.58 11.10 -13.79
CA LEU A 227 19.11 10.04 -12.90
C LEU A 227 20.23 9.04 -12.54
N PHE A 228 21.03 8.62 -13.52
CA PHE A 228 21.99 7.51 -13.36
C PHE A 228 23.43 7.95 -13.08
N THR A 229 23.82 9.21 -13.34
CA THR A 229 25.17 9.68 -13.02
C THR A 229 25.38 9.68 -11.50
N PRO A 230 26.36 8.94 -10.98
CA PRO A 230 26.52 8.79 -9.55
C PRO A 230 27.29 9.97 -8.94
N SER A 231 26.70 10.58 -7.92
CA SER A 231 27.37 11.55 -7.04
C SER A 231 27.88 10.84 -5.77
N TRP A 232 29.04 10.21 -5.84
CA TRP A 232 29.59 9.38 -4.75
C TRP A 232 29.76 10.13 -3.43
N GLY A 233 30.01 11.43 -3.46
CA GLY A 233 30.09 12.26 -2.26
C GLY A 233 28.80 12.29 -1.44
N ALA A 234 27.64 12.02 -2.06
CA ALA A 234 26.37 11.96 -1.38
C ALA A 234 26.30 10.83 -0.35
N LEU A 235 27.06 9.75 -0.52
CA LEU A 235 27.07 8.61 0.40
C LEU A 235 27.58 8.98 1.80
N GLY A 236 28.35 10.06 1.95
CA GLY A 236 28.77 10.59 3.25
C GLY A 236 27.66 11.31 4.03
N ASN A 237 26.52 11.61 3.38
CA ASN A 237 25.40 12.30 4.01
C ASN A 237 24.42 11.29 4.59
N TYR A 238 24.18 11.33 5.92
CA TYR A 238 23.24 10.45 6.61
C TYR A 238 21.79 10.59 6.08
N GLN A 239 21.41 11.77 5.56
CA GLN A 239 20.08 12.01 5.02
C GLN A 239 19.78 11.13 3.80
N VAL A 240 20.79 10.83 2.99
CA VAL A 240 20.68 9.93 1.84
C VAL A 240 20.33 8.51 2.30
N TRP A 241 20.96 8.04 3.38
CA TRP A 241 20.65 6.75 3.99
C TRP A 241 19.26 6.71 4.60
N MET A 242 18.87 7.78 5.31
CA MET A 242 17.50 7.88 5.85
C MET A 242 16.45 7.87 4.73
N ALA A 243 16.71 8.57 3.62
CA ALA A 243 15.83 8.58 2.45
C ALA A 243 15.71 7.18 1.83
N ALA A 244 16.81 6.43 1.75
CA ALA A 244 16.82 5.06 1.23
C ALA A 244 16.02 4.10 2.11
N TYR A 245 16.22 4.11 3.42
CA TYR A 245 15.44 3.30 4.35
C TYR A 245 13.96 3.68 4.29
N GLY A 246 13.61 4.98 4.33
CA GLY A 246 12.25 5.45 4.20
C GLY A 246 11.59 5.00 2.89
N GLN A 247 12.34 5.00 1.78
CA GLN A 247 11.85 4.54 0.48
C GLN A 247 11.59 3.03 0.49
N ILE A 248 12.45 2.20 1.11
CA ILE A 248 12.25 0.76 1.21
C ILE A 248 11.01 0.42 2.05
N PHE A 249 10.83 1.06 3.20
CA PHE A 249 9.62 0.85 4.02
C PHE A 249 8.35 1.12 3.22
N PHE A 250 8.34 2.22 2.47
CA PHE A 250 7.21 2.61 1.66
C PHE A 250 6.99 1.66 0.48
N SER A 251 8.07 1.27 -0.20
CA SER A 251 8.02 0.42 -1.40
C SER A 251 7.54 -1.00 -1.14
N LEU A 252 7.96 -1.60 -0.02
CA LEU A 252 7.56 -2.95 0.35
C LEU A 252 6.32 -2.99 1.24
N SER A 253 5.77 -1.82 1.60
CA SER A 253 4.63 -1.69 2.52
C SER A 253 4.85 -2.44 3.85
N VAL A 254 6.09 -2.48 4.33
CA VAL A 254 6.46 -3.14 5.59
C VAL A 254 6.39 -2.19 6.78
N GLY A 255 6.12 -2.73 7.97
CA GLY A 255 6.00 -1.92 9.18
C GLY A 255 4.69 -1.12 9.29
N PHE A 256 3.77 -1.22 8.33
CA PHE A 256 2.46 -0.56 8.34
C PHE A 256 1.32 -1.53 8.70
N GLY A 257 1.63 -2.80 8.92
CA GLY A 257 0.64 -3.84 9.18
C GLY A 257 -0.12 -4.35 7.94
N ILE A 258 0.16 -3.81 6.75
CA ILE A 258 -0.47 -4.23 5.50
C ILE A 258 -0.07 -5.67 5.18
N MET A 259 1.23 -5.97 5.18
CA MET A 259 1.75 -7.31 4.86
C MET A 259 1.37 -8.33 5.95
N VAL A 260 1.31 -7.94 7.23
CA VAL A 260 0.74 -8.76 8.32
C VAL A 260 -0.72 -9.12 8.02
N THR A 261 -1.50 -8.14 7.61
CA THR A 261 -2.92 -8.33 7.28
C THR A 261 -3.09 -9.27 6.09
N TYR A 262 -2.38 -9.05 4.99
CA TYR A 262 -2.47 -9.88 3.80
C TYR A 262 -2.02 -11.32 4.07
N ALA A 263 -0.91 -11.51 4.78
CA ALA A 263 -0.43 -12.83 5.17
C ALA A 263 -1.44 -13.57 6.07
N SER A 264 -2.25 -12.84 6.85
CA SER A 264 -3.29 -13.42 7.69
C SER A 264 -4.40 -14.13 6.91
N TYR A 265 -4.59 -13.80 5.63
CA TYR A 265 -5.55 -14.42 4.71
C TYR A 265 -4.96 -15.58 3.89
N LEU A 266 -3.67 -15.91 4.07
CA LEU A 266 -3.05 -17.07 3.43
C LEU A 266 -3.57 -18.39 4.03
N LYS A 267 -3.58 -19.46 3.20
CA LYS A 267 -3.93 -20.81 3.69
C LYS A 267 -2.82 -21.35 4.60
N PRO A 268 -3.12 -22.24 5.57
CA PRO A 268 -2.13 -22.73 6.55
C PRO A 268 -0.88 -23.37 5.96
N LYS A 269 -0.98 -23.95 4.77
CA LYS A 269 0.12 -24.65 4.07
C LYS A 269 0.76 -23.80 2.96
N SER A 270 0.58 -22.48 2.97
CA SER A 270 1.15 -21.59 1.95
C SER A 270 2.66 -21.47 2.12
N ASP A 271 3.40 -21.50 0.99
CA ASP A 271 4.83 -21.20 0.96
C ASP A 271 5.05 -19.69 1.09
N LEU A 272 5.53 -19.27 2.27
CA LEU A 272 5.83 -17.87 2.57
C LEU A 272 7.13 -17.42 1.93
N THR A 273 8.15 -18.29 1.91
CA THR A 273 9.48 -17.96 1.40
C THR A 273 9.45 -17.69 -0.09
N GLY A 274 8.86 -18.61 -0.86
CA GLY A 274 8.69 -18.41 -2.30
C GLY A 274 7.79 -17.21 -2.63
N SER A 275 6.79 -16.91 -1.80
CA SER A 275 5.94 -15.73 -1.99
C SER A 275 6.66 -14.43 -1.70
N GLY A 276 7.48 -14.36 -0.64
CA GLY A 276 8.28 -13.20 -0.28
C GLY A 276 9.36 -12.91 -1.33
N LEU A 277 10.10 -13.92 -1.76
CA LEU A 277 11.10 -13.77 -2.82
C LEU A 277 10.47 -13.31 -4.14
N SER A 278 9.31 -13.85 -4.52
CA SER A 278 8.61 -13.42 -5.73
C SER A 278 8.18 -11.95 -5.64
N LEU A 279 7.72 -11.50 -4.47
CA LEU A 279 7.35 -10.09 -4.28
C LEU A 279 8.56 -9.17 -4.43
N ILE A 280 9.69 -9.51 -3.81
CA ILE A 280 10.92 -8.73 -3.89
C ILE A 280 11.41 -8.63 -5.34
N HIS A 281 11.49 -9.74 -6.06
CA HIS A 281 11.92 -9.75 -7.45
C HIS A 281 11.02 -8.92 -8.36
N ILE A 282 9.70 -8.97 -8.16
CA ILE A 282 8.77 -8.24 -9.02
C ILE A 282 8.73 -6.76 -8.64
N SER A 283 8.75 -6.42 -7.34
CA SER A 283 8.71 -5.02 -6.91
C SER A 283 10.00 -4.28 -7.21
N ASP A 284 11.15 -4.95 -7.17
CA ASP A 284 12.46 -4.37 -7.44
C ASP A 284 12.94 -4.62 -8.87
N GLY A 285 12.64 -5.77 -9.49
CA GLY A 285 12.98 -6.07 -10.87
C GLY A 285 12.22 -5.22 -11.91
N ALA A 286 11.04 -4.71 -11.56
CA ALA A 286 10.32 -3.74 -12.39
C ALA A 286 11.02 -2.36 -12.45
N ARG A 287 12.15 -2.19 -11.76
CA ARG A 287 12.94 -0.95 -11.72
C ARG A 287 14.23 -1.04 -12.52
N GLU A 288 14.66 -2.26 -12.88
CA GLU A 288 15.89 -2.48 -13.66
C GLU A 288 15.58 -2.65 -15.16
N ALA A 289 14.32 -2.75 -15.56
CA ALA A 289 13.87 -2.82 -16.94
C ALA A 289 13.29 -1.46 -17.39
#